data_76bdec5c861d7991f1db169e8434a841
#
_entry.id   76bdec5c861d7991f1db169e8434a841
#
_cell.length_a   1.000
_cell.length_b   1.000
_cell.length_c   1.000
_cell.angle_alpha   90.00
_cell.angle_beta   90.00
_cell.angle_gamma   90.00
#
_symmetry.space_group_name_H-M   'P 1'
#
loop_
_entity.id
_entity.type
_entity.pdbx_description
1 polymer ?
#
loop_
_entity_poly.entity_id
_entity_poly.type
_entity_poly.pdbx_seq_one_letter_code
_entity_poly.pdbx_strand_id
1 'polypeptide(L)'
;YGTLGLATLQAGGVAVALQSQGIALYSGSGFVFSTIVTLVTGTMFLMWLGEQISEKGIGNGISIIIFISIVSGLPTAVGGTLELASTGELSSALVVMILVLAVAVTAFVVFIERGQRKITVNYARRQQGRKMVQGQSSYLPLKLNMAGVIPPIFASSIILFPSTLGQWAGSADSMSWLKDISSTLAPGQPLYVTFYAAAIIFFCFFYTALVYDSRETSDNLKKSGASIPGVRPGEQTSKYIDSVLTRLTAVGAIYITFVCLVPEFLICLLYTSPSPRDAT
;
A
#
# COMPACT_ATOMS: atom_id res chain seq x y z
N TYR A 1 -19.27 0.97 6.19
CA TYR A 1 -20.18 1.57 5.19
C TYR A 1 -19.42 2.08 3.97
N GLY A 2 -18.30 2.80 4.14
CA GLY A 2 -17.47 3.27 3.03
C GLY A 2 -16.94 2.15 2.13
N THR A 3 -16.48 1.06 2.73
CA THR A 3 -16.01 -0.15 2.02
C THR A 3 -17.11 -0.76 1.16
N LEU A 4 -18.33 -0.84 1.69
CA LEU A 4 -19.50 -1.33 0.95
C LEU A 4 -19.80 -0.47 -0.28
N GLY A 5 -19.78 0.87 -0.10
CA GLY A 5 -20.01 1.80 -1.20
C GLY A 5 -18.98 1.69 -2.30
N LEU A 6 -17.69 1.69 -1.96
CA LEU A 6 -16.59 1.52 -2.91
C LEU A 6 -16.61 0.14 -3.60
N ALA A 7 -16.86 -0.93 -2.84
CA ALA A 7 -16.96 -2.27 -3.40
C ALA A 7 -18.10 -2.39 -4.41
N THR A 8 -19.26 -1.77 -4.13
CA THR A 8 -20.41 -1.77 -5.03
C THR A 8 -20.12 -1.00 -6.32
N LEU A 9 -19.46 0.17 -6.23
CA LEU A 9 -19.07 0.96 -7.40
C LEU A 9 -18.05 0.20 -8.28
N GLN A 10 -17.01 -0.37 -7.66
CA GLN A 10 -16.01 -1.16 -8.39
C GLN A 10 -16.60 -2.43 -9.00
N ALA A 11 -17.45 -3.14 -8.26
CA ALA A 11 -18.13 -4.34 -8.78
C ALA A 11 -19.03 -4.01 -9.97
N GLY A 12 -19.71 -2.85 -9.95
CA GLY A 12 -20.49 -2.36 -11.09
C GLY A 12 -19.61 -2.11 -12.31
N GLY A 13 -18.47 -1.43 -12.15
CA GLY A 13 -17.50 -1.20 -13.22
C GLY A 13 -16.96 -2.50 -13.85
N VAL A 14 -16.59 -3.47 -13.00
CA VAL A 14 -16.11 -4.79 -13.45
C VAL A 14 -17.22 -5.55 -14.18
N ALA A 15 -18.46 -5.53 -13.68
CA ALA A 15 -19.58 -6.22 -14.32
C ALA A 15 -19.86 -5.69 -15.73
N VAL A 16 -19.82 -4.37 -15.92
CA VAL A 16 -20.00 -3.73 -17.22
C VAL A 16 -18.82 -4.01 -18.14
N ALA A 17 -17.58 -3.98 -17.62
CA ALA A 17 -16.38 -4.31 -18.40
C ALA A 17 -16.42 -5.77 -18.91
N LEU A 18 -16.82 -6.73 -18.08
CA LEU A 18 -16.98 -8.13 -18.48
C LEU A 18 -18.07 -8.31 -19.55
N GLN A 19 -19.15 -7.54 -19.45
CA GLN A 19 -20.23 -7.56 -20.45
C GLN A 19 -19.77 -6.97 -21.79
N SER A 20 -18.98 -5.89 -21.77
CA SER A 20 -18.45 -5.26 -22.99
C SER A 20 -17.41 -6.13 -23.72
N GLN A 21 -16.68 -6.97 -22.98
CA GLN A 21 -15.71 -7.92 -23.54
C GLN A 21 -16.33 -9.20 -24.10
N GLY A 22 -17.65 -9.35 -24.00
CA GLY A 22 -18.35 -10.52 -24.54
C GLY A 22 -18.11 -11.83 -23.76
N ILE A 23 -17.52 -11.76 -22.57
CA ILE A 23 -17.23 -12.93 -21.72
C ILE A 23 -18.50 -13.42 -21.00
N ALA A 24 -19.51 -12.55 -20.91
CA ALA A 24 -20.77 -12.87 -20.26
C ALA A 24 -21.64 -13.77 -21.14
N LEU A 25 -21.96 -14.97 -20.68
CA LEU A 25 -22.90 -15.90 -21.36
C LEU A 25 -24.30 -15.29 -21.54
N TYR A 26 -24.71 -14.43 -20.62
CA TYR A 26 -26.00 -13.73 -20.66
C TYR A 26 -25.77 -12.24 -20.48
N SER A 27 -26.00 -11.46 -21.52
CA SER A 27 -25.94 -9.99 -21.45
C SER A 27 -27.28 -9.44 -20.97
N GLY A 28 -27.30 -8.78 -19.81
CA GLY A 28 -28.50 -8.14 -19.28
C GLY A 28 -28.30 -7.58 -17.87
N SER A 29 -29.28 -6.81 -17.39
CA SER A 29 -29.28 -6.23 -16.05
C SER A 29 -29.19 -7.29 -14.93
N GLY A 30 -29.69 -8.50 -15.17
CA GLY A 30 -29.58 -9.63 -14.25
C GLY A 30 -28.14 -10.08 -14.02
N PHE A 31 -27.31 -10.12 -15.06
CA PHE A 31 -25.88 -10.45 -14.95
C PHE A 31 -25.13 -9.39 -14.12
N VAL A 32 -25.36 -8.11 -14.42
CA VAL A 32 -24.73 -7.00 -13.68
C VAL A 32 -25.09 -7.07 -12.19
N PHE A 33 -26.38 -7.24 -11.88
CA PHE A 33 -26.84 -7.34 -10.50
C PHE A 33 -26.24 -8.56 -9.78
N SER A 34 -26.27 -9.74 -10.40
CA SER A 34 -25.67 -10.96 -9.85
C SER A 34 -24.17 -10.80 -9.59
N THR A 35 -23.43 -10.23 -10.54
CA THR A 35 -21.98 -9.98 -10.40
C THR A 35 -21.68 -9.00 -9.28
N ILE A 36 -22.44 -7.92 -9.16
CA ILE A 36 -22.28 -6.96 -8.05
C ILE A 36 -22.51 -7.64 -6.70
N VAL A 37 -23.62 -8.35 -6.55
CA VAL A 37 -23.94 -9.05 -5.30
C VAL A 37 -22.85 -10.06 -4.93
N THR A 38 -22.37 -10.84 -5.90
CA THR A 38 -21.33 -11.85 -5.66
C THR A 38 -20.01 -11.22 -5.21
N LEU A 39 -19.55 -10.18 -5.91
CA LEU A 39 -18.29 -9.52 -5.59
C LEU A 39 -18.36 -8.78 -4.25
N VAL A 40 -19.46 -8.10 -3.98
CA VAL A 40 -19.67 -7.40 -2.70
C VAL A 40 -19.75 -8.39 -1.55
N THR A 41 -20.47 -9.50 -1.72
CA THR A 41 -20.55 -10.56 -0.69
C THR A 41 -19.17 -11.15 -0.42
N GLY A 42 -18.39 -11.45 -1.45
CA GLY A 42 -17.01 -11.93 -1.32
C GLY A 42 -16.11 -10.94 -0.56
N THR A 43 -16.18 -9.66 -0.90
CA THR A 43 -15.42 -8.60 -0.23
C THR A 43 -15.79 -8.49 1.25
N MET A 44 -17.10 -8.53 1.57
CA MET A 44 -17.58 -8.47 2.95
C MET A 44 -17.19 -9.70 3.76
N PHE A 45 -17.21 -10.87 3.13
CA PHE A 45 -16.76 -12.10 3.76
C PHE A 45 -15.26 -12.05 4.11
N LEU A 46 -14.42 -11.58 3.17
CA LEU A 46 -12.99 -11.41 3.42
C LEU A 46 -12.71 -10.37 4.52
N MET A 47 -13.48 -9.28 4.56
CA MET A 47 -13.37 -8.28 5.61
C MET A 47 -13.71 -8.87 6.98
N TRP A 48 -14.82 -9.59 7.09
CA TRP A 48 -15.21 -10.28 8.32
C TRP A 48 -14.14 -11.30 8.75
N LEU A 49 -13.59 -12.08 7.80
CA LEU A 49 -12.52 -13.03 8.09
C LEU A 49 -11.27 -12.33 8.62
N GLY A 50 -10.89 -11.18 8.02
CA GLY A 50 -9.79 -10.35 8.48
C GLY A 50 -9.97 -9.82 9.90
N GLU A 51 -11.20 -9.42 10.26
CA GLU A 51 -11.55 -9.00 11.62
C GLU A 51 -11.43 -10.17 12.61
N GLN A 52 -11.95 -11.37 12.26
CA GLN A 52 -11.79 -12.56 13.11
C GLN A 52 -10.33 -12.95 13.34
N ILE A 53 -9.48 -12.84 12.32
CA ILE A 53 -8.04 -13.10 12.46
C ILE A 53 -7.40 -12.05 13.37
N SER A 54 -7.80 -10.78 13.26
CA SER A 54 -7.26 -9.69 14.11
C SER A 54 -7.69 -9.82 15.57
N GLU A 55 -8.92 -10.26 15.82
CA GLU A 55 -9.46 -10.41 17.19
C GLU A 55 -8.93 -11.66 17.92
N LYS A 56 -8.84 -12.79 17.22
CA LYS A 56 -8.53 -14.09 17.80
C LYS A 56 -7.16 -14.64 17.41
N GLY A 57 -6.51 -14.04 16.42
CA GLY A 57 -5.22 -14.48 15.87
C GLY A 57 -4.06 -13.59 16.26
N ILE A 58 -3.04 -13.59 15.44
CA ILE A 58 -1.79 -12.83 15.64
C ILE A 58 -1.66 -11.76 14.58
N GLY A 59 -1.58 -10.50 15.00
CA GLY A 59 -1.32 -9.36 14.12
C GLY A 59 -2.56 -8.83 13.40
N ASN A 60 -2.36 -8.14 12.29
CA ASN A 60 -3.45 -7.56 11.49
C ASN A 60 -3.95 -8.56 10.44
N GLY A 61 -5.17 -9.05 10.59
CA GLY A 61 -5.76 -10.07 9.71
C GLY A 61 -5.88 -9.64 8.25
N ILE A 62 -6.19 -8.37 7.99
CA ILE A 62 -6.28 -7.84 6.63
C ILE A 62 -4.93 -7.90 5.94
N SER A 63 -3.86 -7.51 6.64
CA SER A 63 -2.48 -7.59 6.12
C SER A 63 -2.06 -9.03 5.80
N ILE A 64 -2.48 -9.99 6.61
CA ILE A 64 -2.19 -11.42 6.37
C ILE A 64 -2.93 -11.93 5.13
N ILE A 65 -4.19 -11.55 4.94
CA ILE A 65 -4.97 -11.93 3.75
C ILE A 65 -4.32 -11.37 2.47
N ILE A 66 -3.92 -10.09 2.48
CA ILE A 66 -3.23 -9.45 1.35
C ILE A 66 -1.90 -10.17 1.08
N PHE A 67 -1.11 -10.47 2.12
CA PHE A 67 0.14 -11.20 2.00
C PHE A 67 -0.05 -12.59 1.35
N ILE A 68 -1.02 -13.36 1.82
CA ILE A 68 -1.34 -14.68 1.27
C ILE A 68 -1.75 -14.58 -0.20
N SER A 69 -2.57 -13.59 -0.55
CA SER A 69 -3.00 -13.35 -1.93
C SER A 69 -1.81 -13.08 -2.87
N ILE A 70 -0.85 -12.28 -2.43
CA ILE A 70 0.36 -11.97 -3.20
C ILE A 70 1.24 -13.22 -3.33
N VAL A 71 1.48 -13.93 -2.23
CA VAL A 71 2.33 -15.12 -2.21
C VAL A 71 1.75 -16.27 -3.03
N SER A 72 0.42 -16.42 -3.05
CA SER A 72 -0.24 -17.46 -3.86
C SER A 72 -0.05 -17.27 -5.38
N GLY A 73 0.19 -16.03 -5.83
CA GLY A 73 0.51 -15.72 -7.22
C GLY A 73 1.97 -15.99 -7.63
N LEU A 74 2.89 -16.07 -6.64
CA LEU A 74 4.32 -16.27 -6.92
C LEU A 74 4.66 -17.55 -7.71
N PRO A 75 4.13 -18.74 -7.36
CA PRO A 75 4.44 -19.94 -8.10
C PRO A 75 4.04 -19.86 -9.59
N THR A 76 2.89 -19.27 -9.87
CA THR A 76 2.40 -19.07 -11.24
C THR A 76 3.27 -18.07 -12.01
N ALA A 77 3.69 -16.97 -11.37
CA ALA A 77 4.59 -15.99 -11.97
C ALA A 77 5.96 -16.59 -12.29
N VAL A 78 6.54 -17.37 -11.36
CA VAL A 78 7.82 -18.06 -11.58
C VAL A 78 7.68 -19.12 -12.67
N GLY A 79 6.62 -19.92 -12.66
CA GLY A 79 6.33 -20.90 -13.71
C GLY A 79 6.22 -20.26 -15.09
N GLY A 80 5.49 -19.18 -15.22
CA GLY A 80 5.35 -18.44 -16.47
C GLY A 80 6.67 -17.83 -16.98
N THR A 81 7.51 -17.29 -16.10
CA THR A 81 8.82 -16.77 -16.52
C THR A 81 9.78 -17.88 -16.98
N LEU A 82 9.73 -19.06 -16.33
CA LEU A 82 10.51 -20.22 -16.75
C LEU A 82 10.02 -20.78 -18.09
N GLU A 83 8.72 -20.80 -18.32
CA GLU A 83 8.14 -21.22 -19.58
C GLU A 83 8.55 -20.28 -20.74
N LEU A 84 8.48 -18.97 -20.54
CA LEU A 84 8.97 -17.98 -21.50
C LEU A 84 10.48 -18.09 -21.77
N ALA A 85 11.26 -18.51 -20.78
CA ALA A 85 12.68 -18.81 -20.96
C ALA A 85 12.89 -20.09 -21.79
N SER A 86 12.05 -21.12 -21.59
CA SER A 86 12.15 -22.39 -22.31
C SER A 86 11.71 -22.28 -23.78
N THR A 87 10.75 -21.39 -24.07
CA THR A 87 10.30 -21.08 -25.44
C THR A 87 11.27 -20.17 -26.21
N GLY A 88 12.30 -19.62 -25.53
CA GLY A 88 13.31 -18.75 -26.15
C GLY A 88 12.88 -17.30 -26.34
N GLU A 89 11.70 -16.92 -25.87
CA GLU A 89 11.22 -15.52 -25.90
C GLU A 89 12.00 -14.62 -24.93
N LEU A 90 12.47 -15.19 -23.81
CA LEU A 90 13.32 -14.52 -22.84
C LEU A 90 14.69 -15.18 -22.79
N SER A 91 15.75 -14.39 -22.86
CA SER A 91 17.10 -14.93 -22.65
C SER A 91 17.27 -15.40 -21.19
N SER A 92 17.93 -16.54 -20.99
CA SER A 92 18.20 -17.08 -19.65
C SER A 92 18.94 -16.09 -18.73
N ALA A 93 19.78 -15.22 -19.32
CA ALA A 93 20.47 -14.16 -18.60
C ALA A 93 19.49 -13.12 -18.03
N LEU A 94 18.43 -12.78 -18.76
CA LEU A 94 17.41 -11.81 -18.34
C LEU A 94 16.57 -12.37 -17.19
N VAL A 95 16.24 -13.67 -17.22
CA VAL A 95 15.51 -14.33 -16.12
C VAL A 95 16.33 -14.31 -14.84
N VAL A 96 17.63 -14.63 -14.92
CA VAL A 96 18.54 -14.55 -13.75
C VAL A 96 18.64 -13.13 -13.23
N MET A 97 18.73 -12.13 -14.12
CA MET A 97 18.77 -10.72 -13.74
C MET A 97 17.49 -10.27 -13.00
N ILE A 98 16.33 -10.68 -13.48
CA ILE A 98 15.03 -10.37 -12.81
C ILE A 98 14.99 -11.00 -11.41
N LEU A 99 15.45 -12.24 -11.28
CA LEU A 99 15.46 -12.95 -10.00
C LEU A 99 16.41 -12.29 -8.99
N VAL A 100 17.61 -11.93 -9.42
CA VAL A 100 18.59 -11.19 -8.60
C VAL A 100 18.04 -9.83 -8.19
N LEU A 101 17.39 -9.11 -9.10
CA LEU A 101 16.76 -7.83 -8.83
C LEU A 101 15.64 -7.98 -7.80
N ALA A 102 14.78 -8.99 -7.94
CA ALA A 102 13.69 -9.25 -6.99
C ALA A 102 14.22 -9.51 -5.57
N VAL A 103 15.27 -10.32 -5.45
CA VAL A 103 15.93 -10.59 -4.17
C VAL A 103 16.58 -9.32 -3.60
N ALA A 104 17.27 -8.53 -4.44
CA ALA A 104 17.91 -7.29 -4.01
C ALA A 104 16.90 -6.27 -3.51
N VAL A 105 15.80 -6.07 -4.24
CA VAL A 105 14.70 -5.16 -3.82
C VAL A 105 14.07 -5.64 -2.52
N THR A 106 13.79 -6.94 -2.40
CA THR A 106 13.22 -7.51 -1.17
C THR A 106 14.16 -7.30 0.03
N ALA A 107 15.45 -7.56 -0.14
CA ALA A 107 16.46 -7.35 0.91
C ALA A 107 16.55 -5.87 1.31
N PHE A 108 16.51 -4.95 0.35
CA PHE A 108 16.50 -3.51 0.59
C PHE A 108 15.25 -3.06 1.36
N VAL A 109 14.07 -3.55 0.97
CA VAL A 109 12.79 -3.27 1.66
C VAL A 109 12.85 -3.75 3.11
N VAL A 110 13.28 -5.00 3.34
CA VAL A 110 13.40 -5.56 4.68
C VAL A 110 14.40 -4.78 5.54
N PHE A 111 15.51 -4.34 4.95
CA PHE A 111 16.51 -3.54 5.66
C PHE A 111 15.94 -2.20 6.14
N ILE A 112 15.19 -1.50 5.30
CA ILE A 112 14.58 -0.21 5.67
C ILE A 112 13.41 -0.39 6.64
N GLU A 113 12.54 -1.38 6.43
CA GLU A 113 11.39 -1.65 7.32
C GLU A 113 11.82 -2.04 8.75
N ARG A 114 13.03 -2.62 8.92
CA ARG A 114 13.62 -2.86 10.25
C ARG A 114 14.17 -1.60 10.89
N GLY A 115 14.32 -0.51 10.14
CA GLY A 115 14.82 0.77 10.62
C GLY A 115 13.86 1.39 11.64
N GLN A 116 14.38 1.69 12.85
CA GLN A 116 13.61 2.33 13.90
C GLN A 116 14.42 3.47 14.52
N ARG A 117 13.78 4.62 14.72
CA ARG A 117 14.35 5.68 15.55
C ARG A 117 13.97 5.46 17.01
N LYS A 118 14.95 5.20 17.84
CA LYS A 118 14.76 5.02 19.28
C LYS A 118 14.88 6.38 19.99
N ILE A 119 13.78 6.85 20.58
CA ILE A 119 13.79 8.05 21.43
C ILE A 119 13.99 7.58 22.88
N THR A 120 15.04 8.07 23.53
CA THR A 120 15.31 7.75 24.93
C THR A 120 14.24 8.37 25.82
N VAL A 121 13.66 7.56 26.69
CA VAL A 121 12.66 7.98 27.66
C VAL A 121 13.16 7.59 29.05
N ASN A 122 13.26 8.56 29.93
CA ASN A 122 13.69 8.33 31.33
C ASN A 122 12.47 8.26 32.23
N TYR A 123 12.34 7.18 32.96
CA TYR A 123 11.33 7.04 34.00
C TYR A 123 11.82 7.67 35.30
N ALA A 124 10.92 8.37 36.02
CA ALA A 124 11.21 8.91 37.31
C ALA A 124 11.60 7.79 38.29
N ARG A 125 12.62 8.05 39.11
CA ARG A 125 13.01 7.12 40.17
C ARG A 125 11.85 6.90 41.13
N ARG A 126 11.42 5.67 41.33
CA ARG A 126 10.40 5.31 42.31
C ARG A 126 11.08 4.79 43.55
N GLN A 127 10.71 5.35 44.68
CA GLN A 127 11.11 4.82 45.97
C GLN A 127 10.11 3.72 46.36
N GLN A 128 10.59 2.48 46.42
CA GLN A 128 9.81 1.33 46.85
C GLN A 128 10.33 0.90 48.23
N GLY A 129 9.69 1.39 49.26
CA GLY A 129 10.15 1.20 50.65
C GLY A 129 11.50 1.89 50.93
N ARG A 130 12.47 1.15 51.51
CA ARG A 130 13.81 1.65 51.87
C ARG A 130 14.83 1.59 50.75
N LYS A 131 14.48 0.99 49.59
CA LYS A 131 15.37 0.86 48.42
C LYS A 131 14.96 1.85 47.33
N MET A 132 15.93 2.67 46.88
CA MET A 132 15.79 3.45 45.67
C MET A 132 15.96 2.52 44.45
N VAL A 133 14.90 2.31 43.72
CA VAL A 133 14.97 1.62 42.42
C VAL A 133 15.42 2.66 41.38
N GLN A 134 16.57 2.40 40.76
CA GLN A 134 17.14 3.26 39.73
C GLN A 134 16.17 3.32 38.56
N GLY A 135 15.81 4.51 38.11
CA GLY A 135 14.92 4.69 36.97
C GLY A 135 15.49 3.98 35.75
N GLN A 136 14.74 3.03 35.20
CA GLN A 136 15.11 2.37 33.96
C GLN A 136 14.92 3.36 32.78
N SER A 137 15.97 3.57 32.04
CA SER A 137 15.84 4.24 30.72
C SER A 137 15.24 3.25 29.72
N SER A 138 14.11 3.59 29.17
CA SER A 138 13.46 2.84 28.10
C SER A 138 13.53 3.63 26.79
N TYR A 139 13.23 2.98 25.69
CA TYR A 139 13.22 3.63 24.39
C TYR A 139 11.82 3.57 23.79
N LEU A 140 11.37 4.68 23.24
CA LEU A 140 10.18 4.73 22.40
C LEU A 140 10.60 4.43 20.94
N PRO A 141 10.29 3.24 20.40
CA PRO A 141 10.65 2.91 19.03
C PRO A 141 9.66 3.55 18.06
N LEU A 142 10.13 4.48 17.22
CA LEU A 142 9.37 5.00 16.08
C LEU A 142 9.89 4.34 14.81
N LYS A 143 9.02 3.64 14.06
CA LYS A 143 9.38 3.05 12.78
C LYS A 143 9.63 4.13 11.75
N LEU A 144 10.56 3.89 10.83
CA LEU A 144 10.80 4.78 9.69
C LEU A 144 9.55 4.93 8.81
N ASN A 145 8.87 3.82 8.60
CA ASN A 145 7.62 3.78 7.86
C ASN A 145 6.49 3.39 8.82
N MET A 146 5.80 4.40 9.36
CA MET A 146 4.64 4.19 10.24
C MET A 146 3.38 3.80 9.46
N ALA A 147 3.29 4.28 8.22
CA ALA A 147 2.14 4.05 7.36
C ALA A 147 2.12 2.64 6.71
N GLY A 148 3.26 1.95 6.67
CA GLY A 148 3.36 0.62 6.06
C GLY A 148 3.08 0.63 4.56
N VAL A 149 2.44 -0.41 4.06
CA VAL A 149 2.06 -0.61 2.64
C VAL A 149 0.66 -0.07 2.31
N ILE A 150 -0.04 0.53 3.26
CA ILE A 150 -1.43 0.98 3.07
C ILE A 150 -1.54 2.17 2.09
N PRO A 151 -0.67 3.21 2.12
CA PRO A 151 -0.76 4.35 1.22
C PRO A 151 -0.69 3.99 -0.27
N PRO A 152 0.21 3.13 -0.76
CA PRO A 152 0.20 2.68 -2.14
C PRO A 152 -1.09 1.99 -2.56
N ILE A 153 -1.72 1.22 -1.65
CA ILE A 153 -2.99 0.54 -1.92
C ILE A 153 -4.11 1.55 -2.14
N PHE A 154 -4.18 2.59 -1.30
CA PHE A 154 -5.15 3.67 -1.49
C PHE A 154 -4.88 4.47 -2.77
N ALA A 155 -3.62 4.79 -3.04
CA ALA A 155 -3.22 5.51 -4.25
C ALA A 155 -3.63 4.75 -5.52
N SER A 156 -3.33 3.45 -5.60
CA SER A 156 -3.73 2.61 -6.73
C SER A 156 -5.26 2.51 -6.88
N SER A 157 -5.99 2.37 -5.77
CA SER A 157 -7.44 2.28 -5.81
C SER A 157 -8.09 3.57 -6.33
N ILE A 158 -7.57 4.74 -5.95
CA ILE A 158 -8.08 6.03 -6.42
C ILE A 158 -7.77 6.25 -7.90
N ILE A 159 -6.61 5.84 -8.38
CA ILE A 159 -6.26 5.97 -9.80
C ILE A 159 -7.08 5.02 -10.67
N LEU A 160 -7.37 3.82 -10.19
CA LEU A 160 -8.24 2.88 -10.90
C LEU A 160 -9.70 3.36 -11.00
N PHE A 161 -10.15 4.22 -10.08
CA PHE A 161 -11.52 4.71 -10.08
C PHE A 161 -11.93 5.51 -11.34
N PRO A 162 -11.17 6.51 -11.83
CA PRO A 162 -11.49 7.17 -13.09
C PRO A 162 -11.43 6.24 -14.30
N SER A 163 -10.51 5.27 -14.31
CA SER A 163 -10.40 4.32 -15.43
C SER A 163 -11.60 3.37 -15.50
N THR A 164 -12.12 2.92 -14.36
CA THR A 164 -13.34 2.11 -14.30
C THR A 164 -14.58 2.92 -14.67
N LEU A 165 -14.66 4.18 -14.24
CA LEU A 165 -15.73 5.09 -14.67
C LEU A 165 -15.67 5.39 -16.16
N GLY A 166 -14.48 5.55 -16.72
CA GLY A 166 -14.28 5.76 -18.17
C GLY A 166 -14.76 4.57 -19.01
N GLN A 167 -14.56 3.34 -18.53
CA GLN A 167 -15.11 2.15 -19.16
C GLN A 167 -16.63 2.09 -19.05
N TRP A 168 -17.19 2.55 -17.95
CA TRP A 168 -18.64 2.60 -17.72
C TRP A 168 -19.34 3.64 -18.60
N ALA A 169 -18.72 4.81 -18.73
CA ALA A 169 -19.22 5.92 -19.54
C ALA A 169 -18.93 5.75 -21.04
N GLY A 170 -18.10 4.78 -21.42
CA GLY A 170 -17.67 4.55 -22.82
C GLY A 170 -18.77 4.17 -23.79
N SER A 171 -19.97 3.85 -23.30
CA SER A 171 -21.18 3.62 -24.10
C SER A 171 -22.04 4.88 -24.30
N ALA A 172 -21.70 6.01 -23.66
CA ALA A 172 -22.41 7.28 -23.81
C ALA A 172 -21.52 8.32 -24.52
N ASP A 173 -21.91 8.72 -25.74
CA ASP A 173 -21.18 9.70 -26.57
C ASP A 173 -20.98 11.09 -25.91
N SER A 174 -21.63 11.35 -24.77
CA SER A 174 -21.60 12.64 -24.06
C SER A 174 -20.40 12.83 -23.12
N MET A 175 -19.52 11.82 -22.92
CA MET A 175 -18.45 11.87 -21.92
C MET A 175 -17.05 11.63 -22.52
N SER A 176 -16.74 12.22 -23.67
CA SER A 176 -15.43 12.11 -24.33
C SER A 176 -14.26 12.54 -23.43
N TRP A 177 -14.44 13.55 -22.58
CA TRP A 177 -13.43 14.02 -21.63
C TRP A 177 -13.00 12.94 -20.59
N LEU A 178 -13.89 12.03 -20.22
CA LEU A 178 -13.56 10.90 -19.34
C LEU A 178 -12.67 9.86 -20.04
N LYS A 179 -12.86 9.67 -21.34
CA LYS A 179 -11.98 8.80 -22.15
C LYS A 179 -10.58 9.41 -22.24
N ASP A 180 -10.49 10.71 -22.46
CA ASP A 180 -9.19 11.40 -22.53
C ASP A 180 -8.45 11.33 -21.18
N ILE A 181 -9.16 11.49 -20.06
CA ILE A 181 -8.58 11.31 -18.73
C ILE A 181 -8.16 9.84 -18.51
N SER A 182 -8.98 8.87 -18.86
CA SER A 182 -8.67 7.46 -18.67
C SER A 182 -7.49 6.99 -19.53
N SER A 183 -7.36 7.50 -20.76
CA SER A 183 -6.21 7.21 -21.63
C SER A 183 -4.92 7.86 -21.14
N THR A 184 -5.00 9.06 -20.57
CA THR A 184 -3.84 9.80 -20.04
C THR A 184 -3.39 9.23 -18.68
N LEU A 185 -4.30 8.63 -17.91
CA LEU A 185 -4.04 7.90 -16.65
C LEU A 185 -3.81 6.40 -16.87
N ALA A 186 -3.55 5.96 -18.09
CA ALA A 186 -3.21 4.58 -18.36
C ALA A 186 -1.82 4.23 -17.78
N PRO A 187 -1.62 2.99 -17.26
CA PRO A 187 -0.32 2.54 -16.79
C PRO A 187 0.75 2.67 -17.89
N GLY A 188 1.91 3.22 -17.53
CA GLY A 188 3.00 3.47 -18.47
C GLY A 188 3.08 4.92 -19.00
N GLN A 189 2.10 5.77 -18.73
CA GLN A 189 2.16 7.19 -19.06
C GLN A 189 2.91 7.98 -17.99
N PRO A 190 3.73 8.99 -18.35
CA PRO A 190 4.49 9.77 -17.37
C PRO A 190 3.59 10.55 -16.40
N LEU A 191 2.40 10.94 -16.85
CA LEU A 191 1.42 11.61 -16.00
C LEU A 191 0.85 10.65 -14.94
N TYR A 192 0.61 9.39 -15.29
CA TYR A 192 0.21 8.35 -14.35
C TYR A 192 1.24 8.18 -13.24
N VAL A 193 2.52 8.05 -13.59
CA VAL A 193 3.63 7.87 -12.65
C VAL A 193 3.74 9.05 -11.68
N THR A 194 3.62 10.29 -12.20
CA THR A 194 3.69 11.51 -11.39
C THR A 194 2.50 11.60 -10.43
N PHE A 195 1.30 11.33 -10.91
CA PHE A 195 0.09 11.36 -10.09
C PHE A 195 0.10 10.26 -9.03
N TYR A 196 0.56 9.07 -9.39
CA TYR A 196 0.72 7.95 -8.47
C TYR A 196 1.72 8.26 -7.35
N ALA A 197 2.88 8.82 -7.70
CA ALA A 197 3.86 9.26 -6.72
C ALA A 197 3.30 10.32 -5.76
N ALA A 198 2.61 11.34 -6.29
CA ALA A 198 1.98 12.39 -5.49
C ALA A 198 0.90 11.82 -4.56
N ALA A 199 0.08 10.90 -5.06
CA ALA A 199 -0.96 10.24 -4.28
C ALA A 199 -0.36 9.40 -3.13
N ILE A 200 0.70 8.62 -3.38
CA ILE A 200 1.38 7.86 -2.34
C ILE A 200 1.89 8.78 -1.24
N ILE A 201 2.58 9.87 -1.60
CA ILE A 201 3.11 10.83 -0.62
C ILE A 201 1.97 11.44 0.20
N PHE A 202 0.90 11.88 -0.45
CA PHE A 202 -0.28 12.43 0.23
C PHE A 202 -0.87 11.43 1.22
N PHE A 203 -1.09 10.18 0.80
CA PHE A 203 -1.67 9.15 1.67
C PHE A 203 -0.73 8.71 2.79
N CYS A 204 0.59 8.76 2.61
CA CYS A 204 1.55 8.52 3.69
C CYS A 204 1.36 9.52 4.83
N PHE A 205 1.28 10.81 4.53
CA PHE A 205 1.06 11.83 5.54
C PHE A 205 -0.35 11.73 6.15
N PHE A 206 -1.36 11.57 5.31
CA PHE A 206 -2.74 11.44 5.76
C PHE A 206 -2.94 10.24 6.72
N TYR A 207 -2.44 9.08 6.33
CA TYR A 207 -2.57 7.86 7.14
C TYR A 207 -1.78 7.94 8.43
N THR A 208 -0.56 8.47 8.40
CA THR A 208 0.24 8.64 9.61
C THR A 208 -0.44 9.60 10.59
N ALA A 209 -1.02 10.70 10.12
CA ALA A 209 -1.76 11.64 10.95
C ALA A 209 -3.04 11.02 11.54
N LEU A 210 -3.67 10.08 10.82
CA LEU A 210 -4.89 9.40 11.28
C LEU A 210 -4.62 8.33 12.35
N VAL A 211 -3.54 7.56 12.18
CA VAL A 211 -3.25 6.37 13.00
C VAL A 211 -2.46 6.73 14.25
N TYR A 212 -1.62 7.76 14.20
CA TYR A 212 -0.75 8.11 15.30
C TYR A 212 -1.17 9.42 15.96
N ASP A 213 -1.67 9.30 17.20
CA ASP A 213 -1.96 10.47 18.04
C ASP A 213 -0.78 10.78 18.98
N SER A 214 -0.03 11.84 18.61
CA SER A 214 1.11 12.31 19.40
C SER A 214 0.70 12.88 20.75
N ARG A 215 -0.54 13.38 20.92
CA ARG A 215 -1.08 13.87 22.18
C ARG A 215 -1.37 12.74 23.14
N GLU A 216 -2.06 11.70 22.67
CA GLU A 216 -2.35 10.52 23.49
C GLU A 216 -1.05 9.85 23.97
N THR A 217 -0.06 9.70 23.07
CA THR A 217 1.26 9.17 23.42
C THR A 217 1.96 10.02 24.48
N SER A 218 1.92 11.35 24.36
CA SER A 218 2.50 12.28 25.33
C SER A 218 1.80 12.19 26.70
N ASP A 219 0.47 12.08 26.71
CA ASP A 219 -0.31 11.96 27.94
C ASP A 219 -0.07 10.60 28.63
N ASN A 220 0.08 9.53 27.87
CA ASN A 220 0.44 8.21 28.40
C ASN A 220 1.85 8.22 28.99
N LEU A 221 2.82 8.88 28.37
CA LEU A 221 4.16 9.10 28.91
C LEU A 221 4.10 9.91 30.22
N LYS A 222 3.30 10.98 30.24
CA LYS A 222 3.11 11.80 31.45
C LYS A 222 2.47 11.01 32.59
N LYS A 223 1.43 10.22 32.33
CA LYS A 223 0.78 9.34 33.32
C LYS A 223 1.73 8.27 33.86
N SER A 224 2.62 7.76 33.03
CA SER A 224 3.64 6.78 33.41
C SER A 224 4.83 7.40 34.17
N GLY A 225 4.87 8.73 34.33
CA GLY A 225 5.99 9.43 34.93
C GLY A 225 7.27 9.41 34.11
N ALA A 226 7.13 9.18 32.80
CA ALA A 226 8.23 9.12 31.86
C ALA A 226 8.44 10.50 31.22
N SER A 227 9.70 10.87 31.02
CA SER A 227 10.07 12.15 30.39
C SER A 227 11.15 11.95 29.33
N ILE A 228 11.06 12.73 28.26
CA ILE A 228 12.13 12.80 27.25
C ILE A 228 13.19 13.78 27.76
N PRO A 229 14.48 13.41 27.77
CA PRO A 229 15.54 14.30 28.22
C PRO A 229 15.54 15.61 27.42
N GLY A 230 15.50 16.75 28.11
CA GLY A 230 15.53 18.07 27.49
C GLY A 230 14.16 18.62 27.02
N VAL A 231 13.06 17.87 27.18
CA VAL A 231 11.71 18.31 26.77
C VAL A 231 10.78 18.24 27.99
N ARG A 232 10.01 19.31 28.23
CA ARG A 232 9.02 19.32 29.32
C ARG A 232 7.89 18.33 29.01
N PRO A 233 7.46 17.51 29.99
CA PRO A 233 6.37 16.57 29.81
C PRO A 233 5.04 17.30 29.55
N GLY A 234 4.25 16.78 28.61
CA GLY A 234 2.98 17.34 28.19
C GLY A 234 3.03 17.88 26.75
N GLU A 235 2.47 19.06 26.49
CA GLU A 235 2.30 19.61 25.15
C GLU A 235 3.63 19.77 24.37
N GLN A 236 4.71 20.11 25.03
CA GLN A 236 6.03 20.20 24.37
C GLN A 236 6.54 18.85 23.90
N THR A 237 6.28 17.79 24.67
CA THR A 237 6.60 16.41 24.29
C THR A 237 5.78 15.99 23.07
N SER A 238 4.49 16.32 23.03
CA SER A 238 3.63 16.06 21.86
C SER A 238 4.18 16.74 20.62
N LYS A 239 4.50 18.04 20.67
CA LYS A 239 5.09 18.80 19.56
C LYS A 239 6.44 18.23 19.09
N TYR A 240 7.25 17.78 20.00
CA TYR A 240 8.53 17.15 19.67
C TYR A 240 8.33 15.83 18.92
N ILE A 241 7.46 14.95 19.45
CA ILE A 241 7.12 13.66 18.81
C ILE A 241 6.54 13.91 17.42
N ASP A 242 5.62 14.86 17.27
CA ASP A 242 4.99 15.22 16.02
C ASP A 242 6.01 15.71 14.98
N SER A 243 6.95 16.58 15.38
CA SER A 243 8.04 17.03 14.50
C SER A 243 8.95 15.89 14.04
N VAL A 244 9.27 14.95 14.94
CA VAL A 244 10.08 13.76 14.59
C VAL A 244 9.30 12.86 13.66
N LEU A 245 8.01 12.64 13.94
CA LEU A 245 7.11 11.80 13.14
C LEU A 245 6.97 12.33 11.71
N THR A 246 6.73 13.63 11.56
CA THR A 246 6.62 14.28 10.25
C THR A 246 7.87 14.09 9.40
N ARG A 247 9.05 14.22 10.01
CA ARG A 247 10.32 13.97 9.31
C ARG A 247 10.51 12.51 8.93
N LEU A 248 10.15 11.59 9.81
CA LEU A 248 10.21 10.15 9.51
C LEU A 248 9.23 9.76 8.41
N THR A 249 8.01 10.31 8.46
CA THR A 249 7.00 10.09 7.42
C THR A 249 7.45 10.62 6.07
N ALA A 250 8.12 11.78 6.01
CA ALA A 250 8.67 12.30 4.76
C ALA A 250 9.70 11.35 4.14
N VAL A 251 10.64 10.84 4.94
CA VAL A 251 11.63 9.86 4.48
C VAL A 251 10.98 8.55 4.07
N GLY A 252 10.02 8.06 4.87
CA GLY A 252 9.24 6.85 4.58
C GLY A 252 8.41 6.98 3.30
N ALA A 253 7.79 8.15 3.06
CA ALA A 253 7.02 8.42 1.86
C ALA A 253 7.88 8.40 0.59
N ILE A 254 9.06 9.02 0.62
CA ILE A 254 10.03 8.99 -0.49
C ILE A 254 10.48 7.56 -0.76
N TYR A 255 10.81 6.82 0.29
CA TYR A 255 11.22 5.41 0.19
C TYR A 255 10.14 4.54 -0.46
N ILE A 256 8.89 4.59 0.04
CA ILE A 256 7.78 3.80 -0.50
C ILE A 256 7.48 4.19 -1.94
N THR A 257 7.47 5.48 -2.25
CA THR A 257 7.29 5.97 -3.62
C THR A 257 8.36 5.40 -4.55
N PHE A 258 9.63 5.42 -4.13
CA PHE A 258 10.71 4.83 -4.91
C PHE A 258 10.50 3.33 -5.15
N VAL A 259 10.18 2.56 -4.11
CA VAL A 259 9.95 1.11 -4.23
C VAL A 259 8.76 0.78 -5.14
N CYS A 260 7.69 1.57 -5.06
CA CYS A 260 6.50 1.37 -5.91
C CYS A 260 6.73 1.78 -7.37
N LEU A 261 7.62 2.74 -7.62
CA LEU A 261 7.95 3.19 -8.98
C LEU A 261 8.95 2.27 -9.70
N VAL A 262 9.76 1.48 -8.97
CA VAL A 262 10.73 0.56 -9.59
C VAL A 262 10.05 -0.41 -10.58
N PRO A 263 8.96 -1.12 -10.25
CA PRO A 263 8.26 -1.97 -11.21
C PRO A 263 7.70 -1.21 -12.42
N GLU A 264 7.17 -0.01 -12.19
CA GLU A 264 6.63 0.84 -13.27
C GLU A 264 7.72 1.26 -14.27
N PHE A 265 8.89 1.65 -13.77
CA PHE A 265 10.04 1.96 -14.61
C PHE A 265 10.54 0.73 -15.38
N LEU A 266 10.55 -0.45 -14.76
CA LEU A 266 10.93 -1.69 -15.43
C LEU A 266 9.95 -2.04 -16.55
N ILE A 267 8.65 -1.88 -16.33
CA ILE A 267 7.62 -2.09 -17.36
C ILE A 267 7.83 -1.10 -18.50
N CYS A 268 8.04 0.19 -18.21
CA CYS A 268 8.35 1.20 -19.22
C CYS A 268 9.60 0.84 -20.04
N LEU A 269 10.68 0.44 -19.40
CA LEU A 269 11.93 0.09 -20.08
C LEU A 269 11.81 -1.18 -20.94
N LEU A 270 11.12 -2.20 -20.45
CA LEU A 270 10.91 -3.45 -21.16
C LEU A 270 9.91 -3.29 -22.34
N TYR A 271 8.91 -2.43 -22.17
CA TYR A 271 7.89 -2.20 -23.20
C TYR A 271 8.31 -1.19 -24.26
N THR A 272 9.24 -0.27 -23.96
CA THR A 272 9.81 0.68 -24.92
C THR A 272 11.06 0.15 -25.64
N SER A 273 11.55 -1.04 -25.30
CA SER A 273 12.59 -1.71 -26.07
C SER A 273 11.98 -2.16 -27.40
N PRO A 274 12.38 -1.60 -28.54
CA PRO A 274 11.84 -2.00 -29.84
C PRO A 274 12.11 -3.50 -30.03
N SER A 275 11.03 -4.23 -30.35
CA SER A 275 11.14 -5.63 -30.72
C SER A 275 12.17 -5.77 -31.84
N PRO A 276 13.09 -6.76 -31.80
CA PRO A 276 14.04 -6.98 -32.91
C PRO A 276 13.35 -7.31 -34.25
N ARG A 277 12.03 -7.40 -34.28
CA ARG A 277 11.21 -7.60 -35.49
C ARG A 277 10.87 -6.31 -36.23
N ASP A 278 11.08 -5.12 -35.63
CA ASP A 278 10.81 -3.83 -36.29
C ASP A 278 12.05 -3.25 -36.96
N ALA A 279 13.17 -3.98 -36.99
CA ALA A 279 14.45 -3.58 -37.57
C ALA A 279 14.82 -4.31 -38.88
N THR A 280 13.81 -5.00 -39.52
CA THR A 280 14.00 -5.60 -40.87
C THR A 280 13.02 -5.09 -41.90
#